data_53690fe84346785b9e6827e442a0307e
#
_entry.id   53690fe84346785b9e6827e442a0307e
#
_cell.length_a   1.000
_cell.length_b   1.000
_cell.length_c   1.000
_cell.angle_alpha   90.00
_cell.angle_beta   90.00
_cell.angle_gamma   90.00
#
_symmetry.space_group_name_H-M   'P 1'
#
loop_
_entity.id
_entity.type
_entity.pdbx_description
1 polymer ?
#
loop_
_entity_poly.entity_id
_entity_poly.type
_entity_poly.pdbx_seq_one_letter_code
_entity_poly.pdbx_strand_id
1 'polypeptide(L)'
;MKDFPFFTTEHGVATLILKEIPYQETAYIILRDSQEPLALAGECVDFCRVCGAERIYATGHDVLAAYPLHTAMWEMSCLREAIPDTDAALFPVQEQTLEVWQKLYNEKVKKVPNGAWMSGTDAKQMLAKGDGYFIHRGDTLLGIGRVCADRIDWVASITPGAGADVVKALAHAATEDTISLTVASTNQKAVDLYEHLGFLRTAEISKWYKVR
;
A
#
# COMPACT_ATOMS: atom_id res chain seq x y z
N MET A 1 -1.49 -7.31 17.06
CA MET A 1 -0.91 -5.98 17.37
C MET A 1 0.22 -5.77 16.36
N LYS A 2 0.14 -4.78 15.48
CA LYS A 2 1.26 -4.48 14.58
C LYS A 2 2.34 -3.83 15.44
N ASP A 3 3.47 -4.51 15.62
CA ASP A 3 4.61 -3.97 16.34
C ASP A 3 5.27 -2.88 15.49
N PHE A 4 4.77 -1.66 15.63
CA PHE A 4 5.47 -0.47 15.18
C PHE A 4 6.23 0.06 16.39
N PRO A 5 7.55 -0.13 16.47
CA PRO A 5 8.33 0.36 17.61
C PRO A 5 8.24 1.88 17.67
N PHE A 6 7.87 2.39 18.83
CA PHE A 6 8.04 3.81 19.14
C PHE A 6 9.51 4.04 19.44
N PHE A 7 10.06 5.02 18.78
CA PHE A 7 11.39 5.52 19.02
C PHE A 7 11.26 6.86 19.77
N THR A 8 11.77 6.92 20.98
CA THR A 8 11.64 8.08 21.84
C THR A 8 13.03 8.59 22.21
N THR A 9 13.24 9.89 22.03
CA THR A 9 14.45 10.60 22.40
C THR A 9 14.10 11.88 23.18
N GLU A 10 15.09 12.66 23.58
CA GLU A 10 14.85 13.99 24.15
C GLU A 10 14.19 14.97 23.19
N HIS A 11 14.31 14.73 21.87
CA HIS A 11 13.73 15.57 20.82
C HIS A 11 12.29 15.21 20.46
N GLY A 12 11.75 14.07 20.95
CA GLY A 12 10.36 13.68 20.69
C GLY A 12 10.12 12.20 20.48
N VAL A 13 9.01 11.90 19.80
CA VAL A 13 8.54 10.53 19.55
C VAL A 13 8.30 10.31 18.06
N ALA A 14 8.82 9.21 17.54
CA ALA A 14 8.57 8.74 16.17
C ALA A 14 8.11 7.27 16.16
N THR A 15 7.43 6.87 15.09
CA THR A 15 7.18 5.46 14.78
C THR A 15 8.14 5.04 13.68
N LEU A 16 8.86 3.94 13.88
CA LEU A 16 9.76 3.37 12.88
C LEU A 16 9.15 2.13 12.25
N ILE A 17 9.17 2.04 10.93
CA ILE A 17 8.77 0.86 10.18
C ILE A 17 10.04 0.25 9.60
N LEU A 18 10.57 -0.76 10.28
CA LEU A 18 11.84 -1.42 9.97
C LEU A 18 11.66 -2.77 9.25
N LYS A 19 10.44 -3.29 9.22
CA LYS A 19 10.14 -4.61 8.66
C LYS A 19 10.45 -4.77 7.18
N GLU A 20 10.59 -3.66 6.47
CA GLU A 20 10.93 -3.65 5.04
C GLU A 20 12.44 -3.76 4.77
N ILE A 21 13.29 -3.54 5.79
CA ILE A 21 14.75 -3.56 5.63
C ILE A 21 15.25 -4.89 5.07
N PRO A 22 14.86 -6.07 5.60
CA PRO A 22 15.37 -7.34 5.10
C PRO A 22 15.00 -7.66 3.64
N TYR A 23 13.98 -7.00 3.11
CA TYR A 23 13.41 -7.31 1.80
C TYR A 23 13.68 -6.23 0.75
N GLN A 24 13.76 -4.98 1.19
CA GLN A 24 13.84 -3.82 0.32
C GLN A 24 14.91 -2.81 0.77
N GLU A 25 15.68 -3.07 1.82
CA GLU A 25 16.68 -2.15 2.40
C GLU A 25 16.10 -0.77 2.70
N THR A 26 14.80 -0.73 3.03
CA THR A 26 14.02 0.51 3.18
C THR A 26 13.43 0.60 4.57
N ALA A 27 13.53 1.78 5.17
CA ALA A 27 12.83 2.12 6.42
C ALA A 27 11.91 3.33 6.22
N TYR A 28 10.87 3.39 7.05
CA TYR A 28 9.94 4.51 7.07
C TYR A 28 9.85 5.09 8.48
N ILE A 29 9.84 6.42 8.57
CA ILE A 29 9.78 7.19 9.81
C ILE A 29 8.47 8.00 9.80
N ILE A 30 7.71 7.92 10.88
CA ILE A 30 6.54 8.77 11.10
C ILE A 30 6.80 9.60 12.34
N LEU A 31 7.10 10.88 12.16
CA LEU A 31 7.22 11.81 13.29
C LEU A 31 5.86 12.01 13.94
N ARG A 32 5.76 11.84 15.26
CA ARG A 32 4.49 11.88 16.00
C ARG A 32 4.33 13.14 16.81
N ASP A 33 5.32 13.44 17.64
CA ASP A 33 5.35 14.61 18.50
C ASP A 33 6.80 15.03 18.72
N SER A 34 7.13 16.31 18.48
CA SER A 34 8.47 16.82 18.63
C SER A 34 8.50 18.34 18.74
N GLN A 35 9.34 18.83 19.64
CA GLN A 35 9.74 20.26 19.72
C GLN A 35 10.91 20.55 18.76
N GLU A 36 11.71 19.53 18.43
CA GLU A 36 12.88 19.61 17.55
C GLU A 36 12.82 18.57 16.44
N PRO A 37 11.86 18.68 15.48
CA PRO A 37 11.54 17.61 14.52
C PRO A 37 12.71 17.30 13.56
N LEU A 38 13.60 18.22 13.26
CA LEU A 38 14.80 17.93 12.44
C LEU A 38 15.82 17.11 13.21
N ALA A 39 16.04 17.40 14.50
CA ALA A 39 16.93 16.63 15.35
C ALA A 39 16.41 15.20 15.53
N LEU A 40 15.10 15.05 15.86
CA LEU A 40 14.45 13.76 15.95
C LEU A 40 14.55 12.97 14.64
N ALA A 41 14.31 13.60 13.49
CA ALA A 41 14.44 12.96 12.18
C ALA A 41 15.86 12.45 11.92
N GLY A 42 16.89 13.26 12.31
CA GLY A 42 18.29 12.88 12.19
C GLY A 42 18.62 11.62 13.00
N GLU A 43 18.23 11.58 14.28
CA GLU A 43 18.43 10.41 15.16
C GLU A 43 17.71 9.16 14.63
N CYS A 44 16.47 9.32 14.13
CA CYS A 44 15.73 8.23 13.50
C CYS A 44 16.45 7.70 12.26
N VAL A 45 16.99 8.57 11.41
CA VAL A 45 17.78 8.20 10.23
C VAL A 45 19.01 7.40 10.63
N ASP A 46 19.78 7.87 11.61
CA ASP A 46 20.98 7.17 12.06
C ASP A 46 20.66 5.80 12.65
N PHE A 47 19.58 5.69 13.41
CA PHE A 47 19.11 4.40 13.92
C PHE A 47 18.69 3.46 12.78
N CYS A 48 17.91 3.92 11.82
CA CYS A 48 17.50 3.11 10.67
C CYS A 48 18.71 2.61 9.86
N ARG A 49 19.76 3.42 9.73
CA ARG A 49 21.02 3.04 9.08
C ARG A 49 21.73 1.92 9.83
N VAL A 50 21.83 2.02 11.14
CA VAL A 50 22.41 0.97 11.99
C VAL A 50 21.62 -0.34 11.81
N CYS A 51 20.30 -0.26 11.62
CA CYS A 51 19.46 -1.40 11.30
C CYS A 51 19.61 -1.94 9.87
N GLY A 52 20.43 -1.29 8.99
CA GLY A 52 20.70 -1.75 7.63
C GLY A 52 19.83 -1.11 6.54
N ALA A 53 19.13 0.00 6.83
CA ALA A 53 18.38 0.71 5.81
C ALA A 53 19.30 1.56 4.92
N GLU A 54 19.17 1.38 3.60
CA GLU A 54 19.83 2.23 2.60
C GLU A 54 18.94 3.37 2.11
N ARG A 55 17.64 3.15 2.07
CA ARG A 55 16.62 4.14 1.69
C ARG A 55 15.73 4.43 2.88
N ILE A 56 15.56 5.71 3.19
CA ILE A 56 14.79 6.13 4.35
C ILE A 56 13.83 7.24 3.91
N TYR A 57 12.55 7.02 4.19
CA TYR A 57 11.48 7.98 3.91
C TYR A 57 10.81 8.41 5.22
N ALA A 58 10.43 9.69 5.30
CA ALA A 58 9.80 10.24 6.50
C ALA A 58 8.51 11.00 6.17
N THR A 59 7.59 11.02 7.13
CA THR A 59 6.32 11.77 7.11
C THR A 59 5.95 12.26 8.51
N GLY A 60 4.88 13.04 8.62
CA GLY A 60 4.27 13.40 9.91
C GLY A 60 4.57 14.80 10.41
N HIS A 61 5.43 15.57 9.72
CA HIS A 61 5.71 16.95 10.10
C HIS A 61 6.11 17.81 8.89
N ASP A 62 5.66 19.08 8.87
CA ASP A 62 5.87 20.01 7.74
C ASP A 62 7.35 20.37 7.49
N VAL A 63 8.18 20.29 8.52
CA VAL A 63 9.64 20.54 8.40
C VAL A 63 10.30 19.63 7.36
N LEU A 64 9.71 18.44 7.12
CA LEU A 64 10.20 17.47 6.15
C LEU A 64 10.07 17.95 4.70
N ALA A 65 9.30 19.03 4.45
CA ALA A 65 9.19 19.64 3.12
C ALA A 65 10.52 20.26 2.63
N ALA A 66 11.53 20.38 3.50
CA ALA A 66 12.89 20.71 3.11
C ALA A 66 13.62 19.58 2.35
N TYR A 67 13.11 18.35 2.41
CA TYR A 67 13.63 17.19 1.69
C TYR A 67 12.87 16.94 0.38
N PRO A 68 13.48 16.22 -0.58
CA PRO A 68 12.79 15.86 -1.82
C PRO A 68 11.53 15.03 -1.54
N LEU A 69 10.40 15.46 -2.12
CA LEU A 69 9.16 14.69 -2.07
C LEU A 69 9.36 13.37 -2.81
N HIS A 70 9.12 12.26 -2.11
CA HIS A 70 9.11 10.92 -2.70
C HIS A 70 7.74 10.62 -3.33
N THR A 71 6.68 10.73 -2.54
CA THR A 71 5.30 10.54 -3.02
C THR A 71 4.31 11.11 -2.01
N ALA A 72 3.14 11.53 -2.49
CA ALA A 72 1.96 11.72 -1.65
C ALA A 72 1.08 10.47 -1.72
N MET A 73 0.40 10.13 -0.63
CA MET A 73 -0.60 9.07 -0.61
C MET A 73 -1.99 9.71 -0.71
N TRP A 74 -2.72 9.38 -1.75
CA TRP A 74 -4.07 9.88 -1.99
C TRP A 74 -5.11 8.83 -1.69
N GLU A 75 -6.18 9.23 -1.05
CA GLU A 75 -7.41 8.46 -1.02
C GLU A 75 -8.26 8.82 -2.23
N MET A 76 -8.77 7.79 -2.91
CA MET A 76 -9.71 7.94 -4.01
C MET A 76 -10.95 7.11 -3.72
N SER A 77 -12.12 7.59 -4.12
CA SER A 77 -13.39 6.87 -3.97
C SER A 77 -14.32 7.06 -5.16
N CYS A 78 -15.24 6.11 -5.33
CA CYS A 78 -16.33 6.20 -6.31
C CYS A 78 -17.57 5.47 -5.78
N LEU A 79 -18.71 5.70 -6.42
CA LEU A 79 -19.90 4.89 -6.19
C LEU A 79 -19.75 3.55 -6.92
N ARG A 80 -20.05 2.44 -6.23
CA ARG A 80 -19.97 1.10 -6.80
C ARG A 80 -20.81 0.93 -8.05
N GLU A 81 -22.01 1.51 -8.08
CA GLU A 81 -22.92 1.50 -9.22
C GLU A 81 -22.36 2.22 -10.46
N ALA A 82 -21.41 3.14 -10.28
CA ALA A 82 -20.77 3.83 -11.40
C ALA A 82 -19.68 3.01 -12.08
N ILE A 83 -19.22 1.91 -11.44
CA ILE A 83 -18.20 1.01 -12.01
C ILE A 83 -18.83 0.13 -13.07
N PRO A 84 -18.31 0.15 -14.33
CA PRO A 84 -18.84 -0.70 -15.38
C PRO A 84 -18.71 -2.19 -15.05
N ASP A 85 -19.64 -2.99 -15.54
CA ASP A 85 -19.62 -4.45 -15.40
C ASP A 85 -18.35 -5.09 -16.00
N THR A 86 -18.06 -6.29 -15.53
CA THR A 86 -16.94 -7.10 -16.02
C THR A 86 -17.34 -8.59 -16.02
N ASP A 87 -16.79 -9.34 -16.96
CA ASP A 87 -16.88 -10.80 -17.01
C ASP A 87 -15.74 -11.50 -16.23
N ALA A 88 -14.88 -10.71 -15.57
CA ALA A 88 -13.84 -11.25 -14.72
C ALA A 88 -14.42 -11.78 -13.40
N ALA A 89 -14.06 -13.01 -13.04
CA ALA A 89 -14.52 -13.69 -11.85
C ALA A 89 -13.47 -13.68 -10.74
N LEU A 90 -13.94 -13.59 -9.48
CA LEU A 90 -13.10 -13.67 -8.30
C LEU A 90 -13.08 -15.10 -7.74
N PHE A 91 -11.88 -15.55 -7.40
CA PHE A 91 -11.64 -16.81 -6.71
C PHE A 91 -10.93 -16.52 -5.40
N PRO A 92 -11.55 -16.81 -4.24
CA PRO A 92 -10.92 -16.59 -2.94
C PRO A 92 -9.61 -17.37 -2.82
N VAL A 93 -8.63 -16.76 -2.18
CA VAL A 93 -7.39 -17.44 -1.81
C VAL A 93 -7.71 -18.55 -0.82
N GLN A 94 -7.17 -19.74 -1.05
CA GLN A 94 -7.27 -20.90 -0.20
C GLN A 94 -5.91 -21.27 0.37
N GLU A 95 -5.87 -22.13 1.39
CA GLU A 95 -4.62 -22.54 2.03
C GLU A 95 -3.60 -23.07 1.00
N GLN A 96 -4.05 -23.90 0.06
CA GLN A 96 -3.21 -24.50 -0.98
C GLN A 96 -2.66 -23.49 -1.99
N THR A 97 -3.31 -22.34 -2.15
CA THR A 97 -2.92 -21.30 -3.12
C THR A 97 -2.28 -20.07 -2.46
N LEU A 98 -2.20 -20.04 -1.13
CA LEU A 98 -1.71 -18.89 -0.36
C LEU A 98 -0.27 -18.51 -0.73
N GLU A 99 0.62 -19.48 -0.82
CA GLU A 99 2.04 -19.22 -1.16
C GLU A 99 2.19 -18.63 -2.56
N VAL A 100 1.40 -19.12 -3.52
CA VAL A 100 1.40 -18.60 -4.90
C VAL A 100 0.93 -17.15 -4.90
N TRP A 101 -0.16 -16.85 -4.20
CA TRP A 101 -0.70 -15.50 -4.11
C TRP A 101 0.30 -14.54 -3.44
N GLN A 102 0.88 -14.95 -2.30
CA GLN A 102 1.90 -14.17 -1.57
C GLN A 102 3.13 -13.87 -2.45
N LYS A 103 3.59 -14.85 -3.20
CA LYS A 103 4.72 -14.68 -4.13
C LYS A 103 4.39 -13.64 -5.20
N LEU A 104 3.25 -13.76 -5.86
CA LEU A 104 2.79 -12.79 -6.86
C LEU A 104 2.65 -11.38 -6.26
N TYR A 105 2.06 -11.28 -5.07
CA TYR A 105 1.96 -10.02 -4.33
C TYR A 105 3.34 -9.39 -4.14
N ASN A 106 4.28 -10.14 -3.56
CA ASN A 106 5.61 -9.65 -3.22
C ASN A 106 6.46 -9.27 -4.46
N GLU A 107 6.24 -9.95 -5.59
CA GLU A 107 6.88 -9.56 -6.87
C GLU A 107 6.34 -8.22 -7.38
N LYS A 108 5.05 -7.96 -7.23
CA LYS A 108 4.41 -6.73 -7.72
C LYS A 108 4.64 -5.55 -6.79
N VAL A 109 4.56 -5.76 -5.47
CA VAL A 109 4.65 -4.69 -4.47
C VAL A 109 6.01 -3.99 -4.47
N LYS A 110 7.09 -4.68 -4.85
CA LYS A 110 8.44 -4.09 -5.00
C LYS A 110 8.49 -2.86 -5.93
N LYS A 111 7.53 -2.75 -6.84
CA LYS A 111 7.45 -1.66 -7.83
C LYS A 111 6.46 -0.56 -7.42
N VAL A 112 5.81 -0.72 -6.29
CA VAL A 112 4.81 0.22 -5.79
C VAL A 112 5.46 1.13 -4.74
N PRO A 113 5.43 2.46 -4.92
CA PRO A 113 5.92 3.38 -3.91
C PRO A 113 5.23 3.15 -2.56
N ASN A 114 6.00 3.08 -1.49
CA ASN A 114 5.55 2.74 -0.14
C ASN A 114 4.83 1.38 -0.03
N GLY A 115 5.04 0.48 -0.98
CA GLY A 115 4.48 -0.86 -0.95
C GLY A 115 5.10 -1.69 0.18
N ALA A 116 4.25 -2.33 0.99
CA ALA A 116 4.68 -3.14 2.13
C ALA A 116 4.84 -4.61 1.73
N TRP A 117 5.98 -5.20 2.08
CA TRP A 117 6.21 -6.63 1.92
C TRP A 117 5.25 -7.45 2.78
N MET A 118 4.69 -8.50 2.22
CA MET A 118 3.83 -9.43 2.93
C MET A 118 4.63 -10.58 3.51
N SER A 119 4.70 -10.66 4.83
CA SER A 119 5.28 -11.80 5.53
C SER A 119 4.35 -13.02 5.50
N GLY A 120 4.86 -14.20 5.86
CA GLY A 120 4.01 -15.40 6.01
C GLY A 120 2.91 -15.22 7.07
N THR A 121 3.16 -14.46 8.12
CA THR A 121 2.15 -14.11 9.13
C THR A 121 1.06 -13.20 8.55
N ASP A 122 1.44 -12.16 7.78
CA ASP A 122 0.48 -11.27 7.12
C ASP A 122 -0.39 -12.05 6.12
N ALA A 123 0.22 -12.99 5.35
CA ALA A 123 -0.50 -13.84 4.40
C ALA A 123 -1.53 -14.74 5.10
N LYS A 124 -1.17 -15.36 6.23
CA LYS A 124 -2.11 -16.16 7.04
C LYS A 124 -3.23 -15.32 7.63
N GLN A 125 -2.96 -14.08 8.04
CA GLN A 125 -4.00 -13.16 8.52
C GLN A 125 -4.96 -12.76 7.39
N MET A 126 -4.45 -12.53 6.17
CA MET A 126 -5.27 -12.28 4.99
C MET A 126 -6.18 -13.48 4.69
N LEU A 127 -5.61 -14.70 4.68
CA LEU A 127 -6.39 -15.93 4.48
C LEU A 127 -7.50 -16.08 5.52
N ALA A 128 -7.19 -15.86 6.80
CA ALA A 128 -8.17 -15.95 7.89
C ALA A 128 -9.32 -14.93 7.77
N LYS A 129 -9.06 -13.77 7.14
CA LYS A 129 -10.09 -12.74 6.85
C LYS A 129 -10.89 -13.05 5.60
N GLY A 130 -10.38 -13.88 4.70
CA GLY A 130 -11.02 -14.19 3.42
C GLY A 130 -11.07 -13.00 2.45
N ASP A 131 -10.16 -12.04 2.58
CA ASP A 131 -10.17 -10.79 1.81
C ASP A 131 -9.22 -10.79 0.60
N GLY A 132 -8.53 -11.90 0.32
CA GLY A 132 -7.61 -12.08 -0.82
C GLY A 132 -8.24 -12.87 -1.96
N TYR A 133 -8.00 -12.42 -3.20
CA TYR A 133 -8.61 -13.00 -4.40
C TYR A 133 -7.61 -13.15 -5.54
N PHE A 134 -7.77 -14.23 -6.34
CA PHE A 134 -7.33 -14.29 -7.71
C PHE A 134 -8.46 -13.83 -8.63
N ILE A 135 -8.14 -13.12 -9.70
CA ILE A 135 -9.11 -12.62 -10.67
C ILE A 135 -8.84 -13.26 -12.01
N HIS A 136 -9.82 -13.96 -12.55
CA HIS A 136 -9.71 -14.70 -13.81
C HIS A 136 -10.77 -14.28 -14.82
N ARG A 137 -10.44 -14.47 -16.11
CA ARG A 137 -11.39 -14.52 -17.22
C ARG A 137 -11.20 -15.86 -17.92
N GLY A 138 -12.18 -16.76 -17.78
CA GLY A 138 -11.98 -18.16 -18.17
C GLY A 138 -10.75 -18.75 -17.47
N ASP A 139 -9.86 -19.36 -18.22
CA ASP A 139 -8.63 -19.97 -17.69
C ASP A 139 -7.47 -18.98 -17.51
N THR A 140 -7.66 -17.70 -17.85
CA THR A 140 -6.60 -16.70 -17.80
C THR A 140 -6.60 -15.95 -16.47
N LEU A 141 -5.49 -16.00 -15.73
CA LEU A 141 -5.26 -15.18 -14.56
C LEU A 141 -5.02 -13.73 -14.97
N LEU A 142 -5.97 -12.86 -14.71
CA LEU A 142 -5.89 -11.43 -15.00
C LEU A 142 -5.07 -10.68 -13.94
N GLY A 143 -5.27 -11.01 -12.68
CA GLY A 143 -4.63 -10.31 -11.57
C GLY A 143 -4.94 -10.92 -10.21
N ILE A 144 -4.49 -10.21 -9.18
CA ILE A 144 -4.74 -10.51 -7.78
C ILE A 144 -5.12 -9.24 -7.04
N GLY A 145 -5.86 -9.37 -5.96
CA GLY A 145 -6.23 -8.22 -5.15
C GLY A 145 -6.78 -8.58 -3.78
N ARG A 146 -7.00 -7.53 -2.98
CA ARG A 146 -7.65 -7.60 -1.68
C ARG A 146 -8.76 -6.58 -1.62
N VAL A 147 -9.92 -7.00 -1.15
CA VAL A 147 -11.06 -6.11 -0.89
C VAL A 147 -11.70 -6.49 0.44
N CYS A 148 -12.00 -5.49 1.26
CA CYS A 148 -12.67 -5.67 2.54
C CYS A 148 -13.70 -4.55 2.71
N ALA A 149 -14.97 -4.92 2.88
CA ALA A 149 -16.09 -4.00 3.00
C ALA A 149 -16.15 -2.98 1.85
N ASP A 150 -15.77 -1.73 2.11
CA ASP A 150 -15.75 -0.60 1.18
C ASP A 150 -14.40 -0.36 0.53
N ARG A 151 -13.37 -1.17 0.83
CA ARG A 151 -12.00 -0.81 0.50
C ARG A 151 -11.30 -1.84 -0.37
N ILE A 152 -10.74 -1.37 -1.48
CA ILE A 152 -9.73 -2.11 -2.23
C ILE A 152 -8.37 -1.83 -1.58
N ASP A 153 -7.92 -2.75 -0.73
CA ASP A 153 -6.68 -2.61 0.02
C ASP A 153 -5.45 -2.77 -0.86
N TRP A 154 -5.57 -3.59 -1.90
CA TRP A 154 -4.49 -3.83 -2.82
C TRP A 154 -4.96 -4.46 -4.13
N VAL A 155 -4.28 -4.12 -5.23
CA VAL A 155 -4.60 -4.63 -6.57
C VAL A 155 -3.34 -4.68 -7.44
N ALA A 156 -3.18 -5.77 -8.19
CA ALA A 156 -2.18 -5.84 -9.26
C ALA A 156 -2.67 -6.68 -10.44
N SER A 157 -2.48 -6.17 -11.65
CA SER A 157 -2.64 -6.98 -12.85
C SER A 157 -1.42 -7.88 -13.05
N ILE A 158 -1.69 -9.13 -13.42
CA ILE A 158 -0.69 -10.13 -13.85
C ILE A 158 -0.59 -10.11 -15.37
N THR A 159 -1.73 -10.17 -16.05
CA THR A 159 -1.82 -10.06 -17.51
C THR A 159 -1.75 -8.57 -17.91
N PRO A 160 -0.86 -8.22 -18.87
CA PRO A 160 -0.78 -6.84 -19.38
C PRO A 160 -2.14 -6.36 -19.92
N GLY A 161 -2.52 -5.13 -19.57
CA GLY A 161 -3.78 -4.52 -19.99
C GLY A 161 -5.02 -4.89 -19.17
N ALA A 162 -4.94 -5.90 -18.29
CA ALA A 162 -6.09 -6.37 -17.51
C ALA A 162 -6.41 -5.51 -16.27
N GLY A 163 -5.70 -4.41 -16.03
CA GLY A 163 -5.85 -3.61 -14.80
C GLY A 163 -7.28 -3.15 -14.53
N ALA A 164 -7.98 -2.70 -15.57
CA ALA A 164 -9.36 -2.24 -15.44
C ALA A 164 -10.31 -3.38 -14.99
N ASP A 165 -10.20 -4.55 -15.60
CA ASP A 165 -11.06 -5.70 -15.27
C ASP A 165 -10.77 -6.21 -13.84
N VAL A 166 -9.51 -6.17 -13.42
CA VAL A 166 -9.12 -6.54 -12.04
C VAL A 166 -9.76 -5.59 -11.03
N VAL A 167 -9.68 -4.26 -11.26
CA VAL A 167 -10.29 -3.27 -10.37
C VAL A 167 -11.80 -3.39 -10.35
N LYS A 168 -12.46 -3.55 -11.51
CA LYS A 168 -13.92 -3.73 -11.63
C LYS A 168 -14.39 -4.95 -10.83
N ALA A 169 -13.74 -6.10 -11.00
CA ALA A 169 -14.09 -7.31 -10.29
C ALA A 169 -13.99 -7.14 -8.77
N LEU A 170 -12.91 -6.51 -8.27
CA LEU A 170 -12.75 -6.23 -6.84
C LEU A 170 -13.81 -5.22 -6.35
N ALA A 171 -14.11 -4.19 -7.14
CA ALA A 171 -15.12 -3.20 -6.81
C ALA A 171 -16.52 -3.81 -6.65
N HIS A 172 -16.90 -4.73 -7.55
CA HIS A 172 -18.19 -5.44 -7.44
C HIS A 172 -18.24 -6.43 -6.27
N ALA A 173 -17.10 -6.85 -5.72
CA ALA A 173 -17.06 -7.67 -4.51
C ALA A 173 -17.18 -6.86 -3.21
N ALA A 174 -17.00 -5.54 -3.27
CA ALA A 174 -17.23 -4.67 -2.12
C ALA A 174 -18.71 -4.70 -1.71
N THR A 175 -18.97 -4.60 -0.41
CA THR A 175 -20.33 -4.69 0.14
C THR A 175 -21.02 -3.34 0.30
N GLU A 176 -20.24 -2.26 0.34
CA GLU A 176 -20.73 -0.90 0.54
C GLU A 176 -20.98 -0.19 -0.81
N ASP A 177 -21.80 0.85 -0.77
CA ASP A 177 -22.14 1.62 -1.97
C ASP A 177 -21.01 2.54 -2.45
N THR A 178 -20.17 3.01 -1.53
CA THR A 178 -18.98 3.80 -1.85
C THR A 178 -17.74 2.95 -1.66
N ILE A 179 -16.90 2.89 -2.68
CA ILE A 179 -15.66 2.13 -2.69
C ILE A 179 -14.49 3.10 -2.58
N SER A 180 -13.53 2.76 -1.75
CA SER A 180 -12.30 3.53 -1.55
C SER A 180 -11.04 2.72 -1.85
N LEU A 181 -9.97 3.44 -2.18
CA LEU A 181 -8.62 2.88 -2.29
C LEU A 181 -7.57 3.96 -1.97
N THR A 182 -6.35 3.52 -1.71
CA THR A 182 -5.22 4.44 -1.54
C THR A 182 -4.21 4.23 -2.67
N VAL A 183 -3.70 5.33 -3.23
CA VAL A 183 -2.71 5.29 -4.30
C VAL A 183 -1.57 6.28 -4.05
N ALA A 184 -0.34 5.89 -4.41
CA ALA A 184 0.79 6.79 -4.44
C ALA A 184 0.67 7.76 -5.63
N SER A 185 0.83 9.06 -5.41
CA SER A 185 0.72 10.09 -6.46
C SER A 185 1.73 9.90 -7.61
N THR A 186 2.85 9.25 -7.32
CA THR A 186 3.88 8.90 -8.32
C THR A 186 3.59 7.64 -9.12
N ASN A 187 2.54 6.88 -8.77
CA ASN A 187 2.05 5.74 -9.56
C ASN A 187 1.02 6.21 -10.60
N GLN A 188 1.46 7.05 -11.55
CA GLN A 188 0.59 7.71 -12.52
C GLN A 188 -0.29 6.72 -13.28
N LYS A 189 0.24 5.56 -13.67
CA LYS A 189 -0.54 4.53 -14.37
C LYS A 189 -1.75 4.03 -13.57
N ALA A 190 -1.60 3.91 -12.24
CA ALA A 190 -2.70 3.51 -11.38
C ALA A 190 -3.69 4.67 -11.17
N VAL A 191 -3.18 5.88 -11.00
CA VAL A 191 -4.02 7.10 -10.90
C VAL A 191 -4.89 7.24 -12.14
N ASP A 192 -4.29 7.24 -13.34
CA ASP A 192 -5.02 7.36 -14.61
C ASP A 192 -6.07 6.25 -14.78
N LEU A 193 -5.74 5.01 -14.37
CA LEU A 193 -6.67 3.89 -14.40
C LEU A 193 -7.88 4.12 -13.48
N TYR A 194 -7.63 4.56 -12.26
CA TYR A 194 -8.71 4.78 -11.28
C TYR A 194 -9.61 5.96 -11.70
N GLU A 195 -9.03 7.05 -12.17
CA GLU A 195 -9.79 8.19 -12.72
C GLU A 195 -10.66 7.77 -13.92
N HIS A 196 -10.11 6.95 -14.83
CA HIS A 196 -10.87 6.39 -15.95
C HIS A 196 -12.05 5.51 -15.51
N LEU A 197 -11.94 4.84 -14.36
CA LEU A 197 -13.01 4.03 -13.77
C LEU A 197 -13.98 4.84 -12.89
N GLY A 198 -13.82 6.17 -12.81
CA GLY A 198 -14.72 7.04 -12.07
C GLY A 198 -14.32 7.30 -10.62
N PHE A 199 -13.16 6.84 -10.17
CA PHE A 199 -12.65 7.21 -8.85
C PHE A 199 -12.21 8.67 -8.85
N LEU A 200 -12.59 9.40 -7.81
CA LEU A 200 -12.19 10.78 -7.58
C LEU A 200 -11.28 10.86 -6.36
N ARG A 201 -10.27 11.71 -6.44
CA ARG A 201 -9.42 12.00 -5.28
C ARG A 201 -10.23 12.71 -4.22
N THR A 202 -10.33 12.13 -3.02
CA THR A 202 -11.11 12.65 -1.89
C THR A 202 -10.23 13.27 -0.81
N ALA A 203 -9.02 12.74 -0.60
CA ALA A 203 -8.10 13.27 0.40
C ALA A 203 -6.63 13.03 0.01
N GLU A 204 -5.76 13.86 0.58
CA GLU A 204 -4.34 13.59 0.69
C GLU A 204 -4.05 13.09 2.11
N ILE A 205 -3.67 11.82 2.22
CA ILE A 205 -3.49 11.14 3.52
C ILE A 205 -2.15 11.51 4.17
N SER A 206 -1.09 11.54 3.35
CA SER A 206 0.27 11.83 3.81
C SER A 206 1.20 12.21 2.67
N LYS A 207 2.27 12.94 3.00
CA LYS A 207 3.42 13.17 2.12
C LYS A 207 4.63 12.46 2.68
N TRP A 208 5.35 11.75 1.83
CA TRP A 208 6.56 11.04 2.18
C TRP A 208 7.76 11.71 1.50
N TYR A 209 8.76 12.01 2.28
CA TYR A 209 9.96 12.70 1.83
C TYR A 209 11.16 11.76 1.93
N LYS A 210 12.04 11.83 0.94
CA LYS A 210 13.29 11.07 0.95
C LYS A 210 14.29 11.78 1.84
N VAL A 211 14.52 11.26 3.04
CA VAL A 211 15.50 11.80 3.99
C VAL A 211 16.88 11.14 3.85
N ARG A 212 16.92 10.04 3.07
CA ARG A 212 18.13 9.38 2.61
C ARG A 212 17.86 8.51 1.38
#